data_80f156cb75c2cbd4d95a3eff20bae5da
#
_entry.id   80f156cb75c2cbd4d95a3eff20bae5da
#
_cell.length_a   1.000
_cell.length_b   1.000
_cell.length_c   1.000
_cell.angle_alpha   90.00
_cell.angle_beta   90.00
_cell.angle_gamma   90.00
#
_symmetry.space_group_name_H-M   'P 1'
#
loop_
_entity.id
_entity.type
_entity.pdbx_description
1 polymer ?
#
loop_
_entity_poly.entity_id
_entity_poly.type
_entity_poly.pdbx_seq_one_letter_code
_entity_poly.pdbx_strand_id
1 'polypeptide(L)'
;MKKISALILTLALSAVLLAGCGASASSVASPVASSEAASEVVSEAVSEESTSTAEAADSAAAIQFTFTVTDANGESTELTLDATDGEKLSDALAEAGVISAEEAAAGFVTVVNGEEANYDADGSWWCLTDAAGEMTAVGVADIELHDGDSYAFTYTK
;
A
#
# COMPACT_ATOMS: atom_id res chain seq x y z
N MET A 1 45.68 14.11 -11.16
CA MET A 1 46.33 14.35 -9.86
C MET A 1 45.44 13.75 -8.80
N LYS A 2 45.99 12.78 -8.12
CA LYS A 2 45.34 11.94 -7.11
C LYS A 2 44.98 12.74 -5.86
N LYS A 3 43.78 12.56 -5.31
CA LYS A 3 43.55 12.73 -3.87
C LYS A 3 42.59 11.63 -3.39
N ILE A 4 43.18 10.60 -2.88
CA ILE A 4 42.61 9.56 -2.05
C ILE A 4 42.38 10.18 -0.68
N SER A 5 41.17 10.18 -0.17
CA SER A 5 40.89 10.39 1.24
C SER A 5 40.18 9.17 1.76
N ALA A 6 40.98 8.32 2.36
CA ALA A 6 40.53 7.26 3.24
C ALA A 6 40.03 7.89 4.55
N LEU A 7 38.86 7.51 5.03
CA LEU A 7 38.44 7.75 6.41
C LEU A 7 37.80 6.48 6.99
N ILE A 8 38.55 5.92 7.83
CA ILE A 8 38.56 4.90 8.82
C ILE A 8 37.26 4.87 9.65
N LEU A 9 36.60 3.73 9.62
CA LEU A 9 36.32 2.74 10.64
C LEU A 9 36.07 3.26 12.06
N THR A 10 34.85 3.13 12.56
CA THR A 10 34.60 2.83 13.99
C THR A 10 33.40 1.87 14.11
N LEU A 11 33.79 0.69 14.54
CA LEU A 11 32.99 -0.42 15.02
C LEU A 11 32.43 -0.06 16.40
N ALA A 12 31.14 -0.10 16.61
CA ALA A 12 30.54 -0.13 17.95
C ALA A 12 29.54 -1.28 18.01
N LEU A 13 30.01 -2.35 18.59
CA LEU A 13 29.28 -3.54 18.99
C LEU A 13 28.48 -3.20 20.26
N SER A 14 27.17 -3.29 20.20
CA SER A 14 26.31 -3.31 21.38
C SER A 14 25.33 -4.46 21.30
N ALA A 15 25.70 -5.54 21.96
CA ALA A 15 24.83 -6.68 22.25
C ALA A 15 23.95 -6.34 23.46
N VAL A 16 22.64 -6.41 23.31
CA VAL A 16 21.71 -6.49 24.44
C VAL A 16 20.83 -7.71 24.26
N LEU A 17 21.13 -8.71 25.07
CA LEU A 17 20.31 -9.88 25.32
C LEU A 17 19.22 -9.49 26.34
N LEU A 18 17.94 -9.62 25.95
CA LEU A 18 16.87 -9.76 26.94
C LEU A 18 16.04 -10.99 26.59
N ALA A 19 16.29 -12.03 27.37
CA ALA A 19 15.43 -13.19 27.48
C ALA A 19 14.25 -12.82 28.39
N GLY A 20 13.03 -13.09 27.93
CA GLY A 20 11.80 -12.93 28.71
C GLY A 20 10.83 -14.03 28.34
N CYS A 21 10.92 -15.17 29.00
CA CYS A 21 9.92 -16.22 29.04
C CYS A 21 8.69 -15.73 29.82
N GLY A 22 7.50 -16.00 29.29
CA GLY A 22 6.24 -15.82 30.00
C GLY A 22 5.16 -16.66 29.37
N ALA A 23 5.12 -17.96 29.75
CA ALA A 23 4.02 -18.85 29.51
C ALA A 23 2.89 -18.59 30.52
N SER A 24 1.64 -18.54 30.09
CA SER A 24 0.48 -18.93 30.90
C SER A 24 -0.65 -19.35 30.02
N ALA A 25 -0.90 -20.64 30.08
CA ALA A 25 -2.09 -21.31 29.62
C ALA A 25 -3.23 -21.17 30.65
N SER A 26 -4.48 -21.13 30.18
CA SER A 26 -5.69 -21.68 30.80
C SER A 26 -6.86 -21.24 29.90
N SER A 27 -7.46 -22.11 29.11
CA SER A 27 -8.35 -23.20 29.43
C SER A 27 -9.73 -22.76 29.93
N VAL A 28 -10.72 -23.28 29.25
CA VAL A 28 -12.06 -23.77 29.62
C VAL A 28 -13.28 -22.99 29.08
N ALA A 29 -13.92 -23.61 28.14
CA ALA A 29 -15.27 -24.19 28.09
C ALA A 29 -16.43 -23.32 27.59
N SER A 30 -17.01 -23.80 26.50
CA SER A 30 -18.42 -23.66 26.14
C SER A 30 -19.34 -24.36 27.18
N PRO A 31 -20.62 -23.97 27.30
CA PRO A 31 -21.63 -24.69 26.54
C PRO A 31 -22.83 -23.83 26.06
N VAL A 32 -23.33 -24.17 24.87
CA VAL A 32 -24.63 -24.71 24.45
C VAL A 32 -25.89 -24.29 25.25
N ALA A 33 -26.87 -23.72 24.53
CA ALA A 33 -28.28 -24.05 24.43
C ALA A 33 -29.02 -22.85 23.78
N SER A 34 -29.56 -22.98 22.58
CA SER A 34 -30.81 -23.59 22.19
C SER A 34 -32.08 -22.94 22.73
N SER A 35 -32.88 -22.39 21.84
CA SER A 35 -34.31 -22.38 21.66
C SER A 35 -34.70 -21.27 20.71
N GLU A 36 -35.12 -21.56 19.53
CA GLU A 36 -36.45 -21.96 19.00
C GLU A 36 -37.59 -20.98 19.28
N ALA A 37 -38.18 -20.58 18.23
CA ALA A 37 -39.55 -20.50 17.75
C ALA A 37 -39.83 -19.07 17.23
N ALA A 38 -40.00 -18.91 15.93
CA ALA A 38 -41.15 -19.19 15.07
C ALA A 38 -42.29 -18.16 15.20
N SER A 39 -42.66 -17.73 14.06
CA SER A 39 -43.98 -17.42 13.49
C SER A 39 -44.04 -16.03 12.87
N GLU A 40 -44.15 -16.07 11.63
CA GLU A 40 -45.27 -15.99 10.64
C GLU A 40 -45.76 -14.56 10.38
N VAL A 41 -45.54 -14.22 9.13
CA VAL A 41 -46.48 -14.03 8.00
C VAL A 41 -47.29 -12.73 8.03
N VAL A 42 -47.26 -12.01 6.95
CA VAL A 42 -48.28 -11.50 6.01
C VAL A 42 -47.64 -10.31 5.27
N SER A 43 -47.27 -10.40 4.04
CA SER A 43 -47.98 -10.30 2.78
C SER A 43 -48.65 -8.95 2.48
N GLU A 44 -48.39 -8.58 1.27
CA GLU A 44 -49.05 -7.64 0.33
C GLU A 44 -48.54 -6.21 0.40
N ALA A 45 -48.15 -5.67 -0.65
CA ALA A 45 -48.41 -5.63 -2.07
C ALA A 45 -48.17 -4.20 -2.58
N VAL A 46 -47.38 -4.12 -3.66
CA VAL A 46 -47.56 -3.23 -4.80
C VAL A 46 -47.67 -1.73 -4.55
N SER A 47 -46.65 -0.99 -4.98
CA SER A 47 -46.85 0.04 -5.98
C SER A 47 -45.54 0.35 -6.68
N GLU A 48 -45.54 0.12 -7.97
CA GLU A 48 -44.57 0.66 -8.90
C GLU A 48 -44.62 2.18 -8.84
N GLU A 49 -43.50 2.82 -8.55
CA GLU A 49 -43.24 4.13 -9.07
C GLU A 49 -41.77 4.18 -9.46
N SER A 50 -41.59 4.09 -10.74
CA SER A 50 -40.36 4.35 -11.46
C SER A 50 -39.97 5.81 -11.16
N THR A 51 -39.14 6.02 -10.18
CA THR A 51 -38.42 7.28 -10.07
C THR A 51 -36.98 6.96 -10.43
N SER A 52 -36.65 7.34 -11.67
CA SER A 52 -35.26 7.52 -12.11
C SER A 52 -34.56 8.37 -11.07
N THR A 53 -33.93 7.70 -10.12
CA THR A 53 -32.90 8.34 -9.32
C THR A 53 -31.70 8.46 -10.25
N ALA A 54 -31.49 9.66 -10.76
CA ALA A 54 -30.19 10.03 -11.28
C ALA A 54 -29.16 9.53 -10.28
N GLU A 55 -28.30 8.62 -10.73
CA GLU A 55 -27.00 8.43 -10.14
C GLU A 55 -26.42 9.83 -9.96
N ALA A 56 -26.35 10.27 -8.72
CA ALA A 56 -25.36 11.24 -8.35
C ALA A 56 -24.05 10.51 -8.66
N ALA A 57 -23.50 10.74 -9.84
CA ALA A 57 -22.09 10.59 -10.06
C ALA A 57 -21.47 11.45 -8.95
N ASP A 58 -21.00 10.78 -7.92
CA ASP A 58 -20.05 11.33 -6.98
C ASP A 58 -18.88 11.75 -7.87
N SER A 59 -18.84 13.03 -8.19
CA SER A 59 -17.75 13.63 -8.94
C SER A 59 -16.62 13.72 -7.92
N ALA A 60 -15.92 12.61 -7.74
CA ALA A 60 -14.73 12.57 -6.92
C ALA A 60 -13.81 13.71 -7.36
N ALA A 61 -13.33 14.48 -6.40
CA ALA A 61 -12.57 15.70 -6.69
C ALA A 61 -11.25 15.33 -7.37
N ALA A 62 -10.89 16.07 -8.40
CA ALA A 62 -9.55 15.96 -8.98
C ALA A 62 -8.52 16.46 -7.96
N ILE A 63 -7.50 15.68 -7.74
CA ILE A 63 -6.41 15.95 -6.81
C ILE A 63 -5.06 15.86 -7.51
N GLN A 64 -4.02 16.36 -6.83
CA GLN A 64 -2.62 16.16 -7.27
C GLN A 64 -1.81 15.57 -6.13
N PHE A 65 -0.93 14.63 -6.48
CA PHE A 65 0.01 14.04 -5.55
C PHE A 65 1.42 13.99 -6.15
N THR A 66 2.41 13.87 -5.29
CA THR A 66 3.82 13.76 -5.70
C THR A 66 4.28 12.32 -5.59
N PHE A 67 4.94 11.82 -6.63
CA PHE A 67 5.54 10.50 -6.64
C PHE A 67 7.00 10.55 -7.05
N THR A 68 7.89 9.99 -6.24
CA THR A 68 9.33 9.95 -6.52
C THR A 68 9.78 8.52 -6.82
N VAL A 69 10.56 8.34 -7.86
CA VAL A 69 11.21 7.06 -8.18
C VAL A 69 12.71 7.24 -8.07
N THR A 70 13.35 6.44 -7.22
CA THR A 70 14.81 6.37 -7.09
C THR A 70 15.29 5.03 -7.62
N ASP A 71 16.07 5.06 -8.69
CA ASP A 71 16.55 3.89 -9.42
C ASP A 71 17.74 3.18 -8.72
N ALA A 72 18.23 2.08 -9.32
CA ALA A 72 19.37 1.31 -8.80
C ALA A 72 20.69 2.10 -8.78
N ASN A 73 20.80 3.21 -9.51
CA ASN A 73 21.96 4.09 -9.51
C ASN A 73 21.87 5.17 -8.43
N GLY A 74 20.70 5.29 -7.75
CA GLY A 74 20.41 6.33 -6.78
C GLY A 74 19.98 7.64 -7.43
N GLU A 75 19.56 7.62 -8.70
CA GLU A 75 19.01 8.78 -9.38
C GLU A 75 17.51 8.88 -9.09
N SER A 76 17.08 10.04 -8.60
CA SER A 76 15.69 10.27 -8.21
C SER A 76 14.98 11.13 -9.24
N THR A 77 13.81 10.66 -9.67
CA THR A 77 12.88 11.40 -10.55
C THR A 77 11.61 11.68 -9.79
N GLU A 78 11.24 12.94 -9.67
CA GLU A 78 9.99 13.39 -9.06
C GLU A 78 8.93 13.65 -10.13
N LEU A 79 7.73 13.16 -9.90
CA LEU A 79 6.56 13.29 -10.76
C LEU A 79 5.44 13.95 -9.96
N THR A 80 4.77 14.94 -10.55
CA THR A 80 3.48 15.43 -10.05
C THR A 80 2.40 14.82 -10.92
N LEU A 81 1.52 14.05 -10.31
CA LEU A 81 0.50 13.26 -10.98
C LEU A 81 -0.89 13.75 -10.58
N ASP A 82 -1.80 13.72 -11.54
CA ASP A 82 -3.21 13.96 -11.31
C ASP A 82 -3.90 12.64 -10.96
N ALA A 83 -4.85 12.68 -10.04
CA ALA A 83 -5.67 11.54 -9.65
C ALA A 83 -7.06 12.02 -9.22
N THR A 84 -7.89 11.08 -8.81
CA THR A 84 -9.19 11.34 -8.22
C THR A 84 -9.14 11.08 -6.71
N ASP A 85 -9.75 11.91 -5.89
CA ASP A 85 -9.78 11.70 -4.44
C ASP A 85 -10.36 10.32 -4.08
N GLY A 86 -9.61 9.55 -3.28
CA GLY A 86 -9.94 8.16 -2.95
C GLY A 86 -9.53 7.11 -4.00
N GLU A 87 -8.91 7.52 -5.12
CA GLU A 87 -8.35 6.60 -6.10
C GLU A 87 -7.20 5.78 -5.49
N LYS A 88 -7.02 4.55 -5.96
CA LYS A 88 -5.89 3.73 -5.50
C LYS A 88 -4.58 4.20 -6.11
N LEU A 89 -3.53 4.24 -5.28
CA LEU A 89 -2.18 4.59 -5.74
C LEU A 89 -1.73 3.68 -6.90
N SER A 90 -2.09 2.38 -6.86
CA SER A 90 -1.81 1.43 -7.94
C SER A 90 -2.39 1.86 -9.29
N ASP A 91 -3.64 2.34 -9.29
CA ASP A 91 -4.35 2.72 -10.51
C ASP A 91 -3.73 4.00 -11.10
N ALA A 92 -3.49 5.00 -10.27
CA ALA A 92 -2.84 6.24 -10.67
C ALA A 92 -1.42 6.02 -11.22
N LEU A 93 -0.63 5.13 -10.60
CA LEU A 93 0.72 4.80 -11.08
C LEU A 93 0.70 4.00 -12.40
N ALA A 94 -0.30 3.14 -12.60
CA ALA A 94 -0.48 2.42 -13.85
C ALA A 94 -0.92 3.37 -14.98
N GLU A 95 -1.81 4.32 -14.70
CA GLU A 95 -2.26 5.33 -15.65
C GLU A 95 -1.11 6.26 -16.06
N ALA A 96 -0.25 6.62 -15.12
CA ALA A 96 0.98 7.37 -15.36
C ALA A 96 2.08 6.57 -16.07
N GLY A 97 1.92 5.24 -16.19
CA GLY A 97 2.90 4.36 -16.83
C GLY A 97 4.15 4.09 -15.97
N VAL A 98 4.10 4.37 -14.67
CA VAL A 98 5.18 4.10 -13.71
C VAL A 98 5.29 2.60 -13.43
N ILE A 99 4.14 1.93 -13.31
CA ILE A 99 4.02 0.47 -13.19
C ILE A 99 3.08 -0.07 -14.26
N SER A 100 3.07 -1.38 -14.47
CA SER A 100 2.12 -1.99 -15.40
C SER A 100 0.74 -2.19 -14.75
N ALA A 101 -0.32 -2.26 -15.56
CA ALA A 101 -1.67 -2.57 -15.07
C ALA A 101 -1.76 -3.96 -14.42
N GLU A 102 -0.90 -4.91 -14.81
CA GLU A 102 -0.83 -6.24 -14.23
C GLU A 102 -0.28 -6.20 -12.80
N GLU A 103 0.75 -5.39 -12.56
CA GLU A 103 1.33 -5.18 -11.22
C GLU A 103 0.39 -4.38 -10.32
N ALA A 104 -0.30 -3.38 -10.87
CA ALA A 104 -1.34 -2.64 -10.15
C ALA A 104 -2.44 -3.58 -9.64
N ALA A 105 -2.93 -4.47 -10.50
CA ALA A 105 -3.94 -5.46 -10.13
C ALA A 105 -3.43 -6.53 -9.16
N ALA A 106 -2.14 -6.88 -9.24
CA ALA A 106 -1.50 -7.83 -8.33
C ALA A 106 -1.19 -7.22 -6.96
N GLY A 107 -1.08 -5.89 -6.86
CA GLY A 107 -0.69 -5.17 -5.66
C GLY A 107 0.76 -5.38 -5.23
N PHE A 108 1.56 -6.04 -6.07
CA PHE A 108 2.97 -6.32 -5.85
C PHE A 108 3.79 -5.84 -7.03
N VAL A 109 4.73 -4.92 -6.77
CA VAL A 109 5.49 -4.21 -7.80
C VAL A 109 6.90 -4.76 -7.88
N THR A 110 7.27 -5.22 -9.07
CA THR A 110 8.62 -5.72 -9.39
C THR A 110 9.30 -4.88 -10.46
N VAL A 111 8.54 -4.18 -11.29
CA VAL A 111 9.07 -3.33 -12.37
C VAL A 111 8.55 -1.91 -12.22
N VAL A 112 9.44 -0.95 -12.10
CA VAL A 112 9.13 0.49 -12.03
C VAL A 112 9.89 1.21 -13.14
N ASN A 113 9.19 1.99 -13.97
CA ASN A 113 9.75 2.68 -15.13
C ASN A 113 10.55 1.76 -16.08
N GLY A 114 10.20 0.44 -16.11
CA GLY A 114 10.88 -0.56 -16.91
C GLY A 114 12.14 -1.15 -16.26
N GLU A 115 12.47 -0.77 -15.03
CA GLU A 115 13.56 -1.36 -14.24
C GLU A 115 13.02 -2.46 -13.33
N GLU A 116 13.54 -3.67 -13.48
CA GLU A 116 13.13 -4.85 -12.73
C GLU A 116 13.97 -5.01 -11.46
N ALA A 117 13.30 -5.23 -10.33
CA ALA A 117 13.90 -5.70 -9.09
C ALA A 117 13.52 -7.17 -8.88
N ASN A 118 14.49 -8.02 -8.54
CA ASN A 118 14.28 -9.46 -8.40
C ASN A 118 14.90 -9.99 -7.11
N TYR A 119 14.06 -10.13 -6.10
CA TYR A 119 14.50 -10.54 -4.76
C TYR A 119 15.15 -11.93 -4.75
N ASP A 120 14.62 -12.86 -5.52
CA ASP A 120 15.14 -14.24 -5.57
C ASP A 120 16.47 -14.34 -6.30
N ALA A 121 16.72 -13.47 -7.26
CA ALA A 121 17.94 -13.48 -8.06
C ALA A 121 19.09 -12.75 -7.37
N ASP A 122 18.82 -11.58 -6.78
CA ASP A 122 19.89 -10.72 -6.31
C ASP A 122 19.55 -9.94 -5.01
N GLY A 123 18.38 -10.19 -4.44
CA GLY A 123 17.92 -9.55 -3.20
C GLY A 123 17.35 -8.16 -3.40
N SER A 124 17.16 -7.72 -4.64
CA SER A 124 16.61 -6.39 -4.94
C SER A 124 15.09 -6.34 -4.86
N TRP A 125 14.56 -5.19 -4.48
CA TRP A 125 13.13 -4.94 -4.38
C TRP A 125 12.82 -3.44 -4.42
N TRP A 126 11.57 -3.10 -4.76
CA TRP A 126 11.08 -1.74 -4.73
C TRP A 126 10.46 -1.42 -3.36
N CYS A 127 11.10 -0.55 -2.61
CA CYS A 127 10.62 -0.08 -1.31
C CYS A 127 9.65 1.08 -1.51
N LEU A 128 8.40 0.90 -1.10
CA LEU A 128 7.40 1.96 -1.09
C LEU A 128 7.48 2.73 0.23
N THR A 129 7.64 4.05 0.17
CA THR A 129 7.70 4.93 1.33
C THR A 129 6.67 6.05 1.21
N ASP A 130 6.30 6.60 2.37
CA ASP A 130 5.42 7.78 2.49
C ASP A 130 6.21 9.10 2.47
N ALA A 131 5.51 10.22 2.69
CA ALA A 131 6.08 11.56 2.74
C ALA A 131 7.14 11.75 3.83
N ALA A 132 7.13 10.93 4.89
CA ALA A 132 8.13 10.93 5.95
C ALA A 132 9.38 10.13 5.59
N GLY A 133 9.35 9.41 4.45
CA GLY A 133 10.38 8.47 4.04
C GLY A 133 10.33 7.14 4.81
N GLU A 134 9.21 6.86 5.48
CA GLU A 134 9.00 5.60 6.19
C GLU A 134 8.33 4.59 5.26
N MET A 135 8.73 3.32 5.37
CA MET A 135 8.11 2.25 4.58
C MET A 135 6.63 2.12 4.94
N THR A 136 5.77 2.12 3.90
CA THR A 136 4.33 1.98 4.09
C THR A 136 3.97 0.61 4.70
N ALA A 137 2.92 0.60 5.52
CA ALA A 137 2.44 -0.64 6.13
C ALA A 137 1.63 -1.53 5.16
N VAL A 138 1.23 -0.97 4.02
CA VAL A 138 0.40 -1.62 3.00
C VAL A 138 1.00 -1.39 1.61
N GLY A 139 0.59 -2.21 0.64
CA GLY A 139 1.03 -2.07 -0.75
C GLY A 139 0.26 -1.00 -1.52
N VAL A 140 0.69 -0.72 -2.75
CA VAL A 140 0.10 0.30 -3.64
C VAL A 140 -1.40 0.13 -3.87
N ALA A 141 -1.90 -1.11 -3.86
CA ALA A 141 -3.30 -1.43 -4.10
C ALA A 141 -4.23 -1.10 -2.92
N ASP A 142 -3.68 -0.88 -1.74
CA ASP A 142 -4.45 -0.60 -0.53
C ASP A 142 -4.42 0.88 -0.12
N ILE A 143 -3.53 1.68 -0.73
CA ILE A 143 -3.42 3.11 -0.46
C ILE A 143 -4.46 3.88 -1.27
N GLU A 144 -5.25 4.71 -0.61
CA GLU A 144 -6.16 5.68 -1.19
C GLU A 144 -5.48 7.05 -1.23
N LEU A 145 -5.56 7.72 -2.38
CA LEU A 145 -4.92 9.02 -2.61
C LEU A 145 -5.79 10.17 -2.15
N HIS A 146 -5.13 11.17 -1.57
CA HIS A 146 -5.72 12.45 -1.23
C HIS A 146 -4.85 13.60 -1.74
N ASP A 147 -5.45 14.80 -1.82
CA ASP A 147 -4.74 15.97 -2.34
C ASP A 147 -3.50 16.32 -1.51
N GLY A 148 -2.38 16.46 -2.19
CA GLY A 148 -1.08 16.78 -1.60
C GLY A 148 -0.32 15.58 -1.02
N ASP A 149 -0.81 14.35 -1.19
CA ASP A 149 -0.09 13.15 -0.79
C ASP A 149 1.27 13.04 -1.50
N SER A 150 2.20 12.35 -0.85
CA SER A 150 3.53 12.10 -1.40
C SER A 150 4.00 10.68 -1.06
N TYR A 151 4.45 9.97 -2.07
CA TYR A 151 4.99 8.60 -1.95
C TYR A 151 6.24 8.45 -2.80
N ALA A 152 7.03 7.43 -2.52
CA ALA A 152 8.20 7.13 -3.33
C ALA A 152 8.44 5.62 -3.47
N PHE A 153 8.94 5.23 -4.64
CA PHE A 153 9.63 3.95 -4.82
C PHE A 153 11.13 4.17 -4.79
N THR A 154 11.81 3.34 -4.00
CA THR A 154 13.28 3.31 -3.96
C THR A 154 13.76 1.90 -4.26
N TYR A 155 14.60 1.76 -5.28
CA TYR A 155 15.30 0.50 -5.55
C TYR A 155 16.22 0.18 -4.39
N THR A 156 16.03 -0.98 -3.80
CA THR A 156 16.75 -1.44 -2.61
C THR A 156 17.41 -2.79 -2.86
N LYS A 157 18.62 -2.97 -2.35
CA LYS A 157 19.39 -4.20 -2.50
C LYS A 157 20.22 -4.49 -1.25
#